data_0543c2ebc2379ed5b007a79c166eb0c2
#
_entry.id   0543c2ebc2379ed5b007a79c166eb0c2
#
_cell.length_a   1.000
_cell.length_b   1.000
_cell.length_c   1.000
_cell.angle_alpha   90.00
_cell.angle_beta   90.00
_cell.angle_gamma   90.00
#
_symmetry.space_group_name_H-M   'P 1'
#
loop_
_entity.id
_entity.type
_entity.pdbx_description
1 polymer ?
#
loop_
_entity_poly.entity_id
_entity_poly.type
_entity_poly.pdbx_seq_one_letter_code
_entity_poly.pdbx_strand_id
1 'polypeptide(L)'
;SAALTLSGVPFFGPIAAARVGWIDGAYVLNPTVEQMESSELDLVMAGTHEGVLMVESEAKELSENVMLGAVNFGHDSIKPVIDAIIDLAETCAKEPRPLPEEPAEKKVIEKILKGFEKAFTAAYKIADKTERQAALAVARNEAKDVIGDDHDAVLVAGLIKDLEANVVRGAILKTGVRIDGRDTKTVRQIIAEAGFLPRAHGSS
;
A
#
# COMPACT_ATOMS: atom_id res chain seq x y z
N SER A 1 12.71 11.35 -7.92
CA SER A 1 12.72 11.77 -6.51
C SER A 1 13.41 13.12 -6.34
N ALA A 2 14.68 13.26 -6.77
CA ALA A 2 15.39 14.54 -6.70
C ALA A 2 14.62 15.67 -7.40
N ALA A 3 14.12 15.43 -8.61
CA ALA A 3 13.35 16.42 -9.35
C ALA A 3 12.10 16.89 -8.60
N LEU A 4 11.37 15.99 -7.96
CA LEU A 4 10.21 16.33 -7.16
C LEU A 4 10.61 17.14 -5.92
N THR A 5 11.64 16.70 -5.20
CA THR A 5 12.15 17.39 -4.01
C THR A 5 12.59 18.83 -4.31
N LEU A 6 13.23 19.06 -5.46
CA LEU A 6 13.71 20.37 -5.89
C LEU A 6 12.62 21.28 -6.46
N SER A 7 11.50 20.72 -6.91
CA SER A 7 10.48 21.45 -7.70
C SER A 7 9.59 22.39 -6.89
N GLY A 8 9.58 22.25 -5.56
CA GLY A 8 8.64 22.91 -4.67
C GLY A 8 7.23 22.30 -4.68
N VAL A 9 7.01 21.19 -5.37
CA VAL A 9 5.77 20.40 -5.23
C VAL A 9 5.72 19.82 -3.81
N PRO A 10 4.55 19.81 -3.13
CA PRO A 10 4.41 19.16 -1.84
C PRO A 10 4.79 17.68 -1.96
N PHE A 11 5.95 17.33 -1.44
CA PHE A 11 6.52 15.99 -1.49
C PHE A 11 7.14 15.69 -0.12
N PHE A 12 6.64 14.66 0.56
CA PHE A 12 6.97 14.39 1.96
C PHE A 12 8.25 13.57 2.14
N GLY A 13 9.27 13.98 1.48
CA GLY A 13 10.61 13.42 1.58
C GLY A 13 11.02 12.60 0.36
N PRO A 14 12.33 12.60 0.08
CA PRO A 14 12.88 11.84 -1.02
C PRO A 14 12.76 10.34 -0.75
N ILE A 15 12.57 9.59 -1.84
CA ILE A 15 12.69 8.15 -1.88
C ILE A 15 13.86 7.79 -2.79
N ALA A 16 14.49 6.65 -2.53
CA ALA A 16 15.45 6.07 -3.44
C ALA A 16 15.17 4.58 -3.64
N ALA A 17 15.77 4.00 -4.65
CA ALA A 17 15.63 2.60 -4.98
C ALA A 17 16.99 1.97 -5.29
N ALA A 18 17.08 0.66 -5.09
CA ALA A 18 18.24 -0.14 -5.45
C ALA A 18 17.80 -1.47 -6.03
N ARG A 19 18.59 -2.01 -6.95
CA ARG A 19 18.52 -3.41 -7.35
C ARG A 19 19.57 -4.19 -6.58
N VAL A 20 19.21 -5.33 -6.04
CA VAL A 20 20.10 -6.23 -5.30
C VAL A 20 20.12 -7.57 -5.97
N GLY A 21 21.31 -8.03 -6.36
CA GLY A 21 21.59 -9.39 -6.81
C GLY A 21 22.14 -10.26 -5.68
N TRP A 22 22.10 -11.58 -5.88
CA TRP A 22 22.79 -12.56 -5.06
C TRP A 22 23.68 -13.41 -5.96
N ILE A 23 25.00 -13.22 -5.86
CA ILE A 23 26.00 -13.84 -6.74
C ILE A 23 27.11 -14.43 -5.87
N ASP A 24 27.43 -15.68 -6.06
CA ASP A 24 28.50 -16.39 -5.33
C ASP A 24 28.40 -16.25 -3.81
N GLY A 25 27.18 -16.23 -3.27
CA GLY A 25 26.93 -16.12 -1.84
C GLY A 25 27.07 -14.72 -1.26
N ALA A 26 27.07 -13.67 -2.11
CA ALA A 26 27.21 -12.29 -1.69
C ALA A 26 26.11 -11.38 -2.31
N TYR A 27 25.70 -10.34 -1.57
CA TYR A 27 24.83 -9.29 -2.10
C TYR A 27 25.62 -8.36 -3.02
N VAL A 28 25.06 -8.06 -4.19
CA VAL A 28 25.62 -7.14 -5.17
C VAL A 28 24.65 -5.98 -5.38
N LEU A 29 25.11 -4.76 -5.11
CA LEU A 29 24.32 -3.56 -5.33
C LEU A 29 24.33 -3.17 -6.80
N ASN A 30 23.14 -2.95 -7.38
CA ASN A 30 22.95 -2.51 -8.76
C ASN A 30 23.80 -3.34 -9.75
N PRO A 31 23.63 -4.68 -9.77
CA PRO A 31 24.41 -5.55 -10.64
C PRO A 31 24.24 -5.15 -12.10
N THR A 32 25.32 -5.32 -12.89
CA THR A 32 25.27 -5.12 -14.34
C THR A 32 24.40 -6.19 -15.00
N VAL A 33 24.03 -5.97 -16.27
CA VAL A 33 23.25 -6.94 -17.06
C VAL A 33 23.97 -8.29 -17.11
N GLU A 34 25.30 -8.30 -17.32
CA GLU A 34 26.11 -9.52 -17.35
C GLU A 34 26.14 -10.23 -15.99
N GLN A 35 26.23 -9.48 -14.89
CA GLN A 35 26.17 -10.04 -13.53
C GLN A 35 24.79 -10.63 -13.23
N MET A 36 23.73 -10.06 -13.77
CA MET A 36 22.38 -10.60 -13.57
C MET A 36 22.16 -11.96 -14.21
N GLU A 37 22.91 -12.32 -15.26
CA GLU A 37 22.83 -13.66 -15.87
C GLU A 37 23.21 -14.79 -14.89
N SER A 38 24.16 -14.52 -13.99
CA SER A 38 24.60 -15.47 -12.95
C SER A 38 23.90 -15.28 -11.59
N SER A 39 23.11 -14.23 -11.42
CA SER A 39 22.44 -13.95 -10.16
C SER A 39 21.32 -14.95 -9.85
N GLU A 40 21.24 -15.35 -8.59
CA GLU A 40 20.13 -16.14 -8.05
C GLU A 40 18.98 -15.27 -7.49
N LEU A 41 19.18 -13.94 -7.46
CA LEU A 41 18.22 -12.96 -6.99
C LEU A 41 18.19 -11.76 -7.95
N ASP A 42 16.99 -11.34 -8.32
CA ASP A 42 16.69 -10.03 -8.85
C ASP A 42 15.70 -9.36 -7.90
N LEU A 43 16.19 -8.48 -7.03
CA LEU A 43 15.37 -7.78 -6.06
C LEU A 43 15.46 -6.29 -6.30
N VAL A 44 14.32 -5.65 -6.54
CA VAL A 44 14.20 -4.20 -6.56
C VAL A 44 13.47 -3.74 -5.31
N MET A 45 14.07 -2.85 -4.56
CA MET A 45 13.44 -2.25 -3.41
C MET A 45 13.48 -0.73 -3.52
N ALA A 46 12.48 -0.07 -2.94
CA ALA A 46 12.43 1.37 -2.79
C ALA A 46 11.98 1.74 -1.39
N GLY A 47 12.45 2.88 -0.90
CA GLY A 47 12.12 3.31 0.45
C GLY A 47 12.50 4.76 0.73
N THR A 48 12.14 5.18 1.93
CA THR A 48 12.61 6.39 2.57
C THR A 48 13.84 6.08 3.41
N HIS A 49 14.41 7.08 4.05
CA HIS A 49 15.50 6.88 5.02
C HIS A 49 15.08 5.97 6.19
N GLU A 50 13.82 6.02 6.59
CA GLU A 50 13.29 5.34 7.78
C GLU A 50 12.66 3.98 7.50
N GLY A 51 12.27 3.68 6.24
CA GLY A 51 11.56 2.44 5.96
C GLY A 51 11.45 2.07 4.50
N VAL A 52 11.25 0.78 4.29
CA VAL A 52 11.00 0.17 2.98
C VAL A 52 9.55 0.38 2.58
N LEU A 53 9.30 0.88 1.37
CA LEU A 53 7.98 1.14 0.81
C LEU A 53 7.58 0.12 -0.25
N MET A 54 8.55 -0.41 -1.00
CA MET A 54 8.31 -1.34 -2.10
C MET A 54 9.40 -2.38 -2.15
N VAL A 55 9.00 -3.62 -2.35
CA VAL A 55 9.89 -4.75 -2.68
C VAL A 55 9.24 -5.57 -3.78
N GLU A 56 10.00 -5.84 -4.82
CA GLU A 56 9.62 -6.72 -5.91
C GLU A 56 10.82 -7.64 -6.22
N SER A 57 10.59 -8.95 -6.33
CA SER A 57 11.72 -9.87 -6.54
C SER A 57 11.35 -11.12 -7.29
N GLU A 58 12.34 -11.63 -8.04
CA GLU A 58 12.42 -12.99 -8.53
C GLU A 58 13.64 -13.68 -7.89
N ALA A 59 13.46 -14.89 -7.37
CA ALA A 59 14.53 -15.63 -6.68
C ALA A 59 14.52 -17.10 -7.04
N LYS A 60 15.71 -17.72 -7.08
CA LYS A 60 15.90 -19.16 -7.30
C LYS A 60 15.91 -19.88 -5.96
N GLU A 61 14.74 -19.99 -5.31
CA GLU A 61 14.52 -20.74 -4.05
C GLU A 61 15.46 -20.36 -2.90
N LEU A 62 15.82 -19.07 -2.79
CA LEU A 62 16.67 -18.57 -1.71
C LEU A 62 15.96 -18.63 -0.36
N SER A 63 16.72 -18.81 0.71
CA SER A 63 16.17 -18.84 2.06
C SER A 63 15.61 -17.47 2.49
N GLU A 64 14.63 -17.47 3.41
CA GLU A 64 14.05 -16.25 3.98
C GLU A 64 15.12 -15.32 4.59
N ASN A 65 16.16 -15.88 5.20
CA ASN A 65 17.26 -15.10 5.77
C ASN A 65 18.04 -14.36 4.68
N VAL A 66 18.32 -14.98 3.55
CA VAL A 66 18.98 -14.35 2.41
C VAL A 66 18.08 -13.27 1.83
N MET A 67 16.79 -13.54 1.66
CA MET A 67 15.82 -12.56 1.15
C MET A 67 15.70 -11.33 2.07
N LEU A 68 15.56 -11.54 3.38
CA LEU A 68 15.51 -10.45 4.37
C LEU A 68 16.82 -9.66 4.40
N GLY A 69 17.96 -10.35 4.33
CA GLY A 69 19.27 -9.72 4.25
C GLY A 69 19.43 -8.85 3.00
N ALA A 70 18.89 -9.29 1.85
CA ALA A 70 18.91 -8.52 0.61
C ALA A 70 18.09 -7.21 0.72
N VAL A 71 16.92 -7.28 1.35
CA VAL A 71 16.09 -6.08 1.61
C VAL A 71 16.83 -5.09 2.52
N ASN A 72 17.42 -5.57 3.61
CA ASN A 72 18.18 -4.73 4.53
C ASN A 72 19.40 -4.11 3.83
N PHE A 73 20.15 -4.91 3.08
CA PHE A 73 21.31 -4.44 2.31
C PHE A 73 20.93 -3.34 1.32
N GLY A 74 19.82 -3.55 0.57
CA GLY A 74 19.29 -2.57 -0.35
C GLY A 74 18.86 -1.28 0.36
N HIS A 75 18.15 -1.39 1.48
CA HIS A 75 17.70 -0.25 2.27
C HIS A 75 18.85 0.57 2.81
N ASP A 76 19.87 -0.07 3.37
CA ASP A 76 21.06 0.65 3.84
C ASP A 76 21.81 1.32 2.68
N SER A 77 21.83 0.70 1.52
CA SER A 77 22.51 1.22 0.33
C SER A 77 21.83 2.44 -0.29
N ILE A 78 20.52 2.65 -0.10
CA ILE A 78 19.81 3.81 -0.64
C ILE A 78 19.93 5.06 0.23
N LYS A 79 20.27 4.94 1.53
CA LYS A 79 20.36 6.07 2.47
C LYS A 79 21.30 7.16 1.98
N PRO A 80 22.53 6.87 1.51
CA PRO A 80 23.41 7.92 0.99
C PRO A 80 22.86 8.66 -0.23
N VAL A 81 22.03 8.00 -1.05
CA VAL A 81 21.35 8.64 -2.18
C VAL A 81 20.29 9.63 -1.71
N ILE A 82 19.55 9.26 -0.68
CA ILE A 82 18.55 10.13 -0.04
C ILE A 82 19.23 11.35 0.58
N ASP A 83 20.32 11.14 1.31
CA ASP A 83 21.10 12.21 1.94
C ASP A 83 21.63 13.19 0.88
N ALA A 84 22.18 12.68 -0.23
CA ALA A 84 22.64 13.52 -1.33
C ALA A 84 21.51 14.34 -2.00
N ILE A 85 20.28 13.81 -2.06
CA ILE A 85 19.12 14.55 -2.55
C ILE A 85 18.74 15.67 -1.57
N ILE A 86 18.81 15.42 -0.27
CA ILE A 86 18.53 16.41 0.77
C ILE A 86 19.56 17.53 0.70
N ASP A 87 20.85 17.21 0.68
CA ASP A 87 21.93 18.19 0.58
C ASP A 87 21.79 19.07 -0.69
N LEU A 88 21.43 18.47 -1.81
CA LEU A 88 21.16 19.20 -3.04
C LEU A 88 19.93 20.12 -2.88
N ALA A 89 18.88 19.65 -2.23
CA ALA A 89 17.68 20.43 -1.99
C ALA A 89 17.94 21.64 -1.10
N GLU A 90 18.74 21.50 -0.07
CA GLU A 90 19.15 22.61 0.81
C GLU A 90 19.87 23.72 0.03
N THR A 91 20.55 23.37 -1.06
CA THR A 91 21.30 24.33 -1.87
C THR A 91 20.44 25.02 -2.93
N CYS A 92 19.49 24.32 -3.57
CA CYS A 92 18.87 24.83 -4.80
C CYS A 92 17.38 24.49 -4.96
N ALA A 93 16.72 23.93 -3.95
CA ALA A 93 15.28 23.66 -4.05
C ALA A 93 14.48 24.98 -4.14
N LYS A 94 13.38 24.92 -4.88
CA LYS A 94 12.39 26.01 -4.89
C LYS A 94 11.62 26.00 -3.57
N GLU A 95 11.12 27.17 -3.19
CA GLU A 95 10.20 27.29 -2.06
C GLU A 95 8.99 26.34 -2.21
N PRO A 96 8.66 25.58 -1.16
CA PRO A 96 7.54 24.65 -1.20
C PRO A 96 6.22 25.38 -1.48
N ARG A 97 5.44 24.85 -2.41
CA ARG A 97 4.07 25.35 -2.62
C ARG A 97 3.21 25.02 -1.40
N PRO A 98 2.26 25.88 -1.03
CA PRO A 98 1.34 25.58 0.05
C PRO A 98 0.54 24.32 -0.25
N LEU A 99 0.30 23.51 0.79
CA LEU A 99 -0.65 22.41 0.68
C LEU A 99 -2.05 22.94 0.43
N PRO A 100 -2.86 22.26 -0.37
CA PRO A 100 -4.28 22.57 -0.49
C PRO A 100 -4.92 22.55 0.90
N GLU A 101 -5.73 23.56 1.18
CA GLU A 101 -6.53 23.56 2.40
C GLU A 101 -7.55 22.43 2.37
N GLU A 102 -7.78 21.80 3.52
CA GLU A 102 -8.84 20.79 3.62
C GLU A 102 -10.20 21.46 3.37
N PRO A 103 -11.08 20.83 2.55
CA PRO A 103 -12.41 21.36 2.33
C PRO A 103 -13.15 21.57 3.65
N ALA A 104 -13.74 22.76 3.85
CA ALA A 104 -14.43 23.11 5.10
C ALA A 104 -15.58 22.13 5.42
N GLU A 105 -16.22 21.61 4.39
CA GLU A 105 -17.30 20.62 4.46
C GLU A 105 -16.86 19.24 4.97
N LYS A 106 -15.55 18.88 4.85
CA LYS A 106 -15.02 17.58 5.32
C LYS A 106 -15.44 17.29 6.75
N LYS A 107 -15.28 18.22 7.66
CA LYS A 107 -15.64 18.05 9.09
C LYS A 107 -17.13 17.81 9.31
N VAL A 108 -17.97 18.44 8.48
CA VAL A 108 -19.43 18.27 8.56
C VAL A 108 -19.80 16.86 8.12
N ILE A 109 -19.27 16.43 6.99
CA ILE A 109 -19.51 15.08 6.44
C ILE A 109 -18.99 14.01 7.40
N GLU A 110 -17.79 14.15 7.96
CA GLU A 110 -17.24 13.22 8.96
C GLU A 110 -18.13 13.12 10.20
N LYS A 111 -18.73 14.21 10.64
CA LYS A 111 -19.68 14.20 11.78
C LYS A 111 -20.94 13.42 11.45
N ILE A 112 -21.49 13.55 10.25
CA ILE A 112 -22.63 12.77 9.78
C ILE A 112 -22.24 11.28 9.70
N LEU A 113 -21.10 10.98 9.11
CA LEU A 113 -20.61 9.61 8.91
C LEU A 113 -20.37 8.86 10.22
N LYS A 114 -20.01 9.54 11.31
CA LYS A 114 -19.92 8.91 12.65
C LYS A 114 -21.23 8.27 13.08
N GLY A 115 -22.37 8.77 12.64
CA GLY A 115 -23.69 8.17 12.88
C GLY A 115 -23.86 6.80 12.22
N PHE A 116 -23.14 6.54 11.13
CA PHE A 116 -23.21 5.31 10.34
C PHE A 116 -22.17 4.24 10.75
N GLU A 117 -21.23 4.54 11.65
CA GLU A 117 -20.19 3.60 12.09
C GLU A 117 -20.77 2.26 12.58
N LYS A 118 -21.92 2.30 13.30
CA LYS A 118 -22.60 1.08 13.77
C LYS A 118 -23.17 0.25 12.62
N ALA A 119 -23.74 0.89 11.61
CA ALA A 119 -24.29 0.22 10.44
C ALA A 119 -23.18 -0.49 9.63
N PHE A 120 -22.08 0.20 9.36
CA PHE A 120 -20.91 -0.40 8.72
C PHE A 120 -20.30 -1.53 9.56
N THR A 121 -20.18 -1.34 10.89
CA THR A 121 -19.68 -2.38 11.79
C THR A 121 -20.56 -3.62 11.77
N ALA A 122 -21.90 -3.46 11.74
CA ALA A 122 -22.83 -4.57 11.65
C ALA A 122 -22.73 -5.29 10.30
N ALA A 123 -22.65 -4.54 9.20
CA ALA A 123 -22.51 -5.10 7.87
C ALA A 123 -21.21 -5.92 7.73
N TYR A 124 -20.08 -5.42 8.24
CA TYR A 124 -18.79 -6.13 8.20
C TYR A 124 -18.72 -7.39 9.08
N LYS A 125 -19.68 -7.62 9.97
CA LYS A 125 -19.80 -8.87 10.74
C LYS A 125 -20.52 -9.98 9.99
N ILE A 126 -21.17 -9.68 8.86
CA ILE A 126 -21.85 -10.68 8.05
C ILE A 126 -20.81 -11.57 7.37
N ALA A 127 -20.85 -12.86 7.63
CA ALA A 127 -19.88 -13.83 7.12
C ALA A 127 -20.01 -14.04 5.61
N ASP A 128 -21.26 -14.19 5.10
CA ASP A 128 -21.50 -14.34 3.67
C ASP A 128 -21.10 -13.08 2.89
N LYS A 129 -20.33 -13.26 1.81
CA LYS A 129 -19.82 -12.16 1.00
C LYS A 129 -20.91 -11.38 0.29
N THR A 130 -21.90 -12.07 -0.23
CA THR A 130 -22.99 -11.47 -1.03
C THR A 130 -23.91 -10.65 -0.14
N GLU A 131 -24.34 -11.22 1.00
CA GLU A 131 -25.15 -10.54 1.99
C GLU A 131 -24.42 -9.34 2.60
N ARG A 132 -23.14 -9.49 2.90
CA ARG A 132 -22.28 -8.38 3.39
C ARG A 132 -22.23 -7.24 2.38
N GLN A 133 -22.01 -7.52 1.09
CA GLN A 133 -21.95 -6.48 0.07
C GLN A 133 -23.31 -5.78 -0.11
N ALA A 134 -24.41 -6.51 -0.01
CA ALA A 134 -25.75 -5.92 -0.03
C ALA A 134 -25.97 -4.98 1.15
N ALA A 135 -25.62 -5.41 2.37
CA ALA A 135 -25.74 -4.58 3.57
C ALA A 135 -24.85 -3.33 3.53
N LEU A 136 -23.64 -3.45 3.01
CA LEU A 136 -22.73 -2.30 2.80
C LEU A 136 -23.28 -1.32 1.76
N ALA A 137 -23.89 -1.83 0.67
CA ALA A 137 -24.50 -0.96 -0.34
C ALA A 137 -25.66 -0.14 0.25
N VAL A 138 -26.50 -0.77 1.10
CA VAL A 138 -27.57 -0.06 1.81
C VAL A 138 -26.98 1.03 2.71
N ALA A 139 -26.01 0.70 3.56
CA ALA A 139 -25.40 1.66 4.48
C ALA A 139 -24.73 2.83 3.74
N ARG A 140 -24.07 2.57 2.58
CA ARG A 140 -23.47 3.62 1.74
C ARG A 140 -24.52 4.55 1.13
N ASN A 141 -25.62 3.99 0.64
CA ASN A 141 -26.68 4.79 0.04
C ASN A 141 -27.37 5.65 1.10
N GLU A 142 -27.74 5.08 2.23
CA GLU A 142 -28.33 5.82 3.36
C GLU A 142 -27.39 6.95 3.83
N ALA A 143 -26.09 6.70 3.93
CA ALA A 143 -25.13 7.73 4.29
C ALA A 143 -25.07 8.86 3.25
N LYS A 144 -25.09 8.54 1.96
CA LYS A 144 -25.12 9.52 0.87
C LYS A 144 -26.42 10.33 0.88
N ASP A 145 -27.56 9.69 1.08
CA ASP A 145 -28.86 10.37 1.13
C ASP A 145 -28.92 11.39 2.28
N VAL A 146 -28.35 11.06 3.45
CA VAL A 146 -28.29 11.97 4.59
C VAL A 146 -27.29 13.12 4.39
N ILE A 147 -26.17 12.85 3.68
CA ILE A 147 -25.18 13.88 3.36
C ILE A 147 -25.75 14.84 2.32
N GLY A 148 -26.53 14.34 1.34
CA GLY A 148 -27.13 15.13 0.26
C GLY A 148 -26.18 15.37 -0.92
N ASP A 149 -26.74 15.93 -1.98
CA ASP A 149 -26.05 16.15 -3.26
C ASP A 149 -25.29 17.49 -3.33
N ASP A 150 -25.33 18.30 -2.28
CA ASP A 150 -24.70 19.63 -2.24
C ASP A 150 -23.18 19.57 -2.02
N HIS A 151 -22.62 18.38 -1.83
CA HIS A 151 -21.21 18.14 -1.54
C HIS A 151 -20.49 17.46 -2.71
N ASP A 152 -19.16 17.66 -2.80
CA ASP A 152 -18.33 16.97 -3.79
C ASP A 152 -18.44 15.44 -3.63
N ALA A 153 -18.95 14.79 -4.67
CA ALA A 153 -19.18 13.33 -4.68
C ALA A 153 -17.89 12.52 -4.46
N VAL A 154 -16.73 13.03 -4.94
CA VAL A 154 -15.42 12.37 -4.76
C VAL A 154 -15.00 12.46 -3.30
N LEU A 155 -15.17 13.61 -2.67
CA LEU A 155 -14.89 13.81 -1.25
C LEU A 155 -15.78 12.90 -0.40
N VAL A 156 -17.09 12.87 -0.66
CA VAL A 156 -18.05 12.02 0.07
C VAL A 156 -17.68 10.55 -0.04
N ALA A 157 -17.39 10.08 -1.26
CA ALA A 157 -16.99 8.69 -1.50
C ALA A 157 -15.67 8.34 -0.79
N GLY A 158 -14.71 9.26 -0.78
CA GLY A 158 -13.44 9.12 -0.07
C GLY A 158 -13.64 8.97 1.43
N LEU A 159 -14.43 9.84 2.05
CA LEU A 159 -14.70 9.82 3.49
C LEU A 159 -15.50 8.58 3.93
N ILE A 160 -16.43 8.09 3.11
CA ILE A 160 -17.13 6.82 3.36
C ILE A 160 -16.11 5.67 3.34
N LYS A 161 -15.22 5.64 2.37
CA LYS A 161 -14.16 4.62 2.27
C LYS A 161 -13.21 4.67 3.46
N ASP A 162 -12.88 5.85 3.95
CA ASP A 162 -12.03 6.03 5.14
C ASP A 162 -12.73 5.50 6.40
N LEU A 163 -14.04 5.76 6.56
CA LEU A 163 -14.82 5.19 7.65
C LEU A 163 -14.83 3.66 7.60
N GLU A 164 -15.10 3.08 6.44
CA GLU A 164 -15.06 1.63 6.24
C GLU A 164 -13.69 1.04 6.56
N ALA A 165 -12.62 1.69 6.08
CA ALA A 165 -11.25 1.27 6.36
C ALA A 165 -10.95 1.30 7.88
N ASN A 166 -11.39 2.34 8.57
CA ASN A 166 -11.21 2.47 10.03
C ASN A 166 -11.99 1.39 10.79
N VAL A 167 -13.24 1.11 10.40
CA VAL A 167 -14.05 0.03 10.99
C VAL A 167 -13.36 -1.33 10.81
N VAL A 168 -12.93 -1.66 9.60
CA VAL A 168 -12.33 -2.96 9.29
C VAL A 168 -10.96 -3.11 9.94
N ARG A 169 -10.06 -2.15 9.73
CA ARG A 169 -8.69 -2.21 10.27
C ARG A 169 -8.69 -2.14 11.78
N GLY A 170 -9.54 -1.27 12.37
CA GLY A 170 -9.69 -1.17 13.82
C GLY A 170 -10.21 -2.48 14.44
N ALA A 171 -11.16 -3.15 13.80
CA ALA A 171 -11.64 -4.46 14.23
C ALA A 171 -10.53 -5.52 14.19
N ILE A 172 -9.78 -5.61 13.09
CA ILE A 172 -8.69 -6.58 12.94
C ILE A 172 -7.58 -6.32 13.98
N LEU A 173 -7.17 -5.07 14.17
CA LEU A 173 -6.15 -4.72 15.17
C LEU A 173 -6.59 -5.06 16.59
N LYS A 174 -7.88 -4.88 16.90
CA LYS A 174 -8.42 -5.15 18.23
C LYS A 174 -8.66 -6.63 18.50
N THR A 175 -9.07 -7.40 17.50
CA THR A 175 -9.54 -8.79 17.67
C THR A 175 -8.58 -9.83 17.11
N GLY A 176 -7.69 -9.46 16.19
CA GLY A 176 -6.87 -10.40 15.43
C GLY A 176 -7.64 -11.22 14.39
N VAL A 177 -8.92 -10.91 14.17
CA VAL A 177 -9.80 -11.66 13.26
C VAL A 177 -10.07 -10.85 12.00
N ARG A 178 -9.83 -11.44 10.83
CA ARG A 178 -10.11 -10.84 9.51
C ARG A 178 -11.60 -10.96 9.16
N ILE A 179 -12.05 -10.22 8.15
CA ILE A 179 -13.44 -10.20 7.67
C ILE A 179 -13.97 -11.60 7.30
N ASP A 180 -13.12 -12.47 6.80
CA ASP A 180 -13.44 -13.85 6.42
C ASP A 180 -13.26 -14.86 7.56
N GLY A 181 -13.08 -14.39 8.79
CA GLY A 181 -12.95 -15.21 9.98
C GLY A 181 -11.58 -15.80 10.25
N ARG A 182 -10.61 -15.62 9.33
CA ARG A 182 -9.23 -16.07 9.55
C ARG A 182 -8.53 -15.21 10.60
N ASP A 183 -7.54 -15.78 11.25
CA ASP A 183 -6.57 -15.03 12.04
C ASP A 183 -5.57 -14.24 11.17
N THR A 184 -4.59 -13.60 11.78
CA THR A 184 -3.57 -12.81 11.07
C THR A 184 -2.44 -13.64 10.47
N LYS A 185 -2.39 -14.95 10.74
CA LYS A 185 -1.32 -15.87 10.30
C LYS A 185 -1.80 -16.85 9.23
N THR A 186 -3.07 -17.23 9.26
CA THR A 186 -3.64 -18.21 8.33
C THR A 186 -3.69 -17.67 6.91
N VAL A 187 -3.01 -18.36 5.99
CA VAL A 187 -3.07 -18.05 4.56
C VAL A 187 -4.41 -18.53 3.98
N ARG A 188 -4.98 -17.78 3.03
CA ARG A 188 -6.19 -18.20 2.32
C ARG A 188 -5.93 -19.48 1.56
N GLN A 189 -6.89 -20.41 1.57
CA GLN A 189 -6.80 -21.63 0.80
C GLN A 189 -6.59 -21.31 -0.69
N ILE A 190 -5.58 -21.93 -1.28
CA ILE A 190 -5.30 -21.87 -2.71
C ILE A 190 -5.94 -23.10 -3.35
N ILE A 191 -6.79 -22.89 -4.34
CA ILE A 191 -7.38 -23.97 -5.13
C ILE A 191 -6.82 -23.84 -6.54
N ALA A 192 -6.20 -24.91 -7.03
CA ALA A 192 -5.67 -25.01 -8.38
C ALA A 192 -6.28 -26.25 -9.04
N GLU A 193 -6.94 -26.09 -10.18
CA GLU A 193 -7.59 -27.16 -10.91
C GLU A 193 -7.10 -27.15 -12.36
N ALA A 194 -6.54 -28.27 -12.81
CA ALA A 194 -6.08 -28.43 -14.17
C ALA A 194 -7.25 -28.82 -15.10
N GLY A 195 -7.28 -28.21 -16.28
CA GLY A 195 -8.29 -28.54 -17.31
C GLY A 195 -9.70 -28.04 -17.05
N PHE A 196 -9.87 -27.13 -16.08
CA PHE A 196 -11.17 -26.51 -15.77
C PHE A 196 -11.79 -25.78 -16.98
N LEU A 197 -10.96 -25.08 -17.75
CA LEU A 197 -11.36 -24.43 -19.01
C LEU A 197 -10.73 -25.18 -20.19
N PRO A 198 -11.51 -25.99 -20.96
CA PRO A 198 -10.93 -26.88 -21.98
C PRO A 198 -10.37 -26.17 -23.21
N ARG A 199 -10.63 -24.87 -23.38
CA ARG A 199 -10.18 -24.05 -24.52
C ARG A 199 -9.25 -22.90 -24.14
N ALA A 200 -8.82 -22.81 -22.88
CA ALA A 200 -7.93 -21.76 -22.40
C ALA A 200 -6.62 -22.35 -21.87
N HIS A 201 -5.53 -21.59 -21.99
CA HIS A 201 -4.26 -21.98 -21.38
C HIS A 201 -4.30 -21.96 -19.86
N GLY A 202 -5.13 -21.11 -19.28
CA GLY A 202 -5.36 -20.96 -17.85
C GLY A 202 -6.23 -19.74 -17.57
N SER A 203 -6.71 -19.63 -16.35
CA SER A 203 -7.38 -18.44 -15.83
C SER A 203 -7.12 -18.30 -14.33
N SER A 204 -7.15 -17.10 -13.81
CA SER A 204 -6.99 -16.76 -12.39
C SER A 204 -8.08 -15.81 -11.92
#